data_25a3f61539332f57402c986d9e872ab0
#
_entry.id   25a3f61539332f57402c986d9e872ab0
#
_cell.length_a   1.000
_cell.length_b   1.000
_cell.length_c   1.000
_cell.angle_alpha   90.00
_cell.angle_beta   90.00
_cell.angle_gamma   90.00
#
_symmetry.space_group_name_H-M   'P 1'
#
loop_
_entity.id
_entity.type
_entity.pdbx_description
1 polymer ?
#
loop_
_entity_poly.entity_id
_entity_poly.type
_entity_poly.pdbx_seq_one_letter_code
_entity_poly.pdbx_strand_id
1 'polypeptide(L)'
;MMATIPVLKVIIAGDGNVGKTSLIRRYCEGKFEQSRVATIGVDFQTKLVKLDQGEVKLSIWDMAGQERFQVMREGFYRGSLAAALVYDLTEPTSLEHLVKWRKEIRKVIPDLPMVVVANKRDLAPEHPMKHGRMLADKIRTSHLATSALTGEGVADMFRHLAELAVSKRRSS
;
A
#
# COMPACT_ATOMS: atom_id res chain seq x y z
N MET A 1 21.46 16.55 -22.19
CA MET A 1 21.08 16.42 -20.77
C MET A 1 20.29 15.15 -20.54
N MET A 2 20.78 14.27 -19.68
CA MET A 2 20.02 13.07 -19.34
C MET A 2 18.95 13.42 -18.29
N ALA A 3 17.71 13.05 -18.59
CA ALA A 3 16.65 13.21 -17.62
C ALA A 3 16.86 12.25 -16.44
N THR A 4 16.78 12.73 -15.21
CA THR A 4 16.83 11.88 -14.04
C THR A 4 15.50 11.18 -13.85
N ILE A 5 15.54 9.89 -13.46
CA ILE A 5 14.35 9.12 -13.11
C ILE A 5 13.85 9.61 -11.76
N PRO A 6 12.61 10.09 -11.67
CA PRO A 6 12.09 10.56 -10.38
C PRO A 6 11.91 9.41 -9.39
N VAL A 7 12.23 9.67 -8.13
CA VAL A 7 12.00 8.74 -7.02
C VAL A 7 10.73 9.18 -6.29
N LEU A 8 9.75 8.30 -6.24
CA LEU A 8 8.42 8.57 -5.67
C LEU A 8 8.20 7.68 -4.45
N LYS A 9 8.04 8.30 -3.30
CA LYS A 9 7.78 7.58 -2.05
C LYS A 9 6.31 7.19 -1.95
N VAL A 10 6.06 5.90 -1.71
CA VAL A 10 4.72 5.37 -1.43
C VAL A 10 4.77 4.55 -0.14
N ILE A 11 3.68 4.55 0.60
CA ILE A 11 3.57 3.81 1.86
C ILE A 11 2.52 2.72 1.77
N ILE A 12 2.82 1.59 2.41
CA ILE A 12 1.90 0.46 2.51
C ILE A 12 1.54 0.33 3.98
N ALA A 13 0.27 0.57 4.29
CA ALA A 13 -0.23 0.66 5.66
C ALA A 13 -1.37 -0.34 5.89
N GLY A 14 -1.57 -0.69 7.14
CA GLY A 14 -2.58 -1.66 7.57
C GLY A 14 -2.08 -2.47 8.76
N ASP A 15 -2.96 -3.23 9.38
CA ASP A 15 -2.65 -4.03 10.57
C ASP A 15 -1.52 -5.04 10.32
N GLY A 16 -0.92 -5.52 11.40
CA GLY A 16 -0.01 -6.65 11.33
C GLY A 16 -0.70 -7.88 10.73
N ASN A 17 0.07 -8.70 10.00
CA ASN A 17 -0.39 -9.95 9.37
C ASN A 17 -1.37 -9.80 8.19
N VAL A 18 -1.67 -8.60 7.72
CA VAL A 18 -2.50 -8.45 6.51
C VAL A 18 -1.73 -8.79 5.22
N GLY A 19 -0.40 -8.90 5.31
CA GLY A 19 0.44 -9.32 4.18
C GLY A 19 1.15 -8.19 3.46
N LYS A 20 1.38 -7.05 4.10
CA LYS A 20 2.09 -5.90 3.50
C LYS A 20 3.49 -6.28 3.04
N THR A 21 4.28 -6.88 3.93
CA THR A 21 5.64 -7.32 3.62
C THR A 21 5.65 -8.34 2.47
N SER A 22 4.70 -9.27 2.48
CA SER A 22 4.57 -10.29 1.43
C SER A 22 4.23 -9.69 0.07
N LEU A 23 3.35 -8.67 0.04
CA LEU A 23 3.00 -7.95 -1.19
C LEU A 23 4.24 -7.25 -1.77
N ILE A 24 5.01 -6.58 -0.95
CA ILE A 24 6.22 -5.86 -1.37
C ILE A 24 7.26 -6.84 -1.91
N ARG A 25 7.48 -7.95 -1.20
CA ARG A 25 8.41 -9.00 -1.65
C ARG A 25 7.97 -9.63 -2.96
N ARG A 26 6.68 -9.93 -3.11
CA ARG A 26 6.15 -10.48 -4.34
C ARG A 26 6.43 -9.54 -5.51
N TYR A 27 6.19 -8.27 -5.32
CA TYR A 27 6.40 -7.27 -6.36
C TYR A 27 7.88 -7.05 -6.69
N CYS A 28 8.70 -6.88 -5.66
CA CYS A 28 10.12 -6.51 -5.84
C CYS A 28 11.02 -7.71 -6.17
N GLU A 29 10.73 -8.88 -5.61
CA GLU A 29 11.60 -10.06 -5.67
C GLU A 29 10.97 -11.23 -6.45
N GLY A 30 9.68 -11.18 -6.77
CA GLY A 30 8.97 -12.27 -7.43
C GLY A 30 8.78 -13.51 -6.57
N LYS A 31 8.89 -13.38 -5.25
CA LYS A 31 8.82 -14.50 -4.30
C LYS A 31 7.67 -14.32 -3.33
N PHE A 32 7.11 -15.45 -2.89
CA PHE A 32 6.23 -15.48 -1.74
C PHE A 32 6.92 -16.30 -0.64
N GLU A 33 7.16 -15.66 0.48
CA GLU A 33 7.58 -16.32 1.71
C GLU A 33 6.56 -15.98 2.78
N GLN A 34 5.95 -17.00 3.36
CA GLN A 34 5.02 -16.81 4.47
C GLN A 34 5.85 -16.44 5.70
N SER A 35 6.04 -15.15 5.92
CA SER A 35 6.73 -14.66 7.10
C SER A 35 5.74 -14.55 8.26
N ARG A 36 6.05 -15.23 9.36
CA ARG A 36 5.31 -15.08 10.62
C ARG A 36 5.97 -14.06 11.53
N VAL A 37 7.06 -13.47 11.07
CA VAL A 37 7.79 -12.45 11.82
C VAL A 37 7.17 -11.10 11.51
N ALA A 38 6.71 -10.43 12.56
CA ALA A 38 6.16 -9.08 12.44
C ALA A 38 7.27 -8.09 12.02
N THR A 39 6.91 -7.15 11.14
CA THR A 39 7.79 -6.04 10.78
C THR A 39 8.03 -5.17 12.01
N ILE A 40 9.29 -4.97 12.35
CA ILE A 40 9.69 -4.11 13.48
C ILE A 40 10.08 -2.76 12.90
N GLY A 41 9.31 -1.73 13.24
CA GLY A 41 9.57 -0.38 12.77
C GLY A 41 9.13 -0.14 11.34
N VAL A 42 10.06 0.28 10.49
CA VAL A 42 9.80 0.63 9.09
C VAL A 42 10.91 0.04 8.23
N ASP A 43 10.53 -0.54 7.10
CA ASP A 43 11.48 -1.05 6.11
C ASP A 43 11.10 -0.49 4.74
N PHE A 44 12.05 -0.44 3.79
CA PHE A 44 11.76 0.04 2.45
C PHE A 44 12.53 -0.73 1.38
N GLN A 45 11.94 -0.76 0.18
CA GLN A 45 12.58 -1.29 -1.03
C GLN A 45 12.32 -0.33 -2.18
N THR A 46 13.16 -0.38 -3.20
CA THR A 46 12.98 0.42 -4.42
C THR A 46 12.72 -0.47 -5.62
N LYS A 47 11.92 0.02 -6.55
CA LYS A 47 11.56 -0.69 -7.78
C LYS A 47 11.36 0.29 -8.92
N LEU A 48 11.98 0.03 -10.07
CA LEU A 48 11.70 0.77 -11.30
C LEU A 48 10.34 0.34 -11.86
N VAL A 49 9.52 1.30 -12.23
CA VAL A 49 8.19 1.06 -12.79
C VAL A 49 8.08 1.83 -14.11
N LYS A 50 7.67 1.13 -15.16
CA LYS A 50 7.42 1.76 -16.46
C LYS A 50 5.95 2.16 -16.54
N LEU A 51 5.71 3.46 -16.69
CA LEU A 51 4.39 4.03 -16.94
C LEU A 51 4.32 4.54 -18.37
N ASP A 52 3.12 4.86 -18.85
CA ASP A 52 2.93 5.38 -20.21
C ASP A 52 3.73 6.67 -20.45
N GLN A 53 3.85 7.51 -19.41
CA GLN A 53 4.57 8.78 -19.46
C GLN A 53 6.07 8.68 -19.16
N GLY A 54 6.61 7.48 -18.92
CA GLY A 54 8.03 7.27 -18.64
C GLY A 54 8.30 6.42 -17.41
N GLU A 55 9.56 6.20 -17.10
CA GLU A 55 9.98 5.41 -15.95
C GLU A 55 9.99 6.24 -14.66
N VAL A 56 9.58 5.60 -13.57
CA VAL A 56 9.71 6.15 -12.22
C VAL A 56 10.34 5.09 -11.32
N LYS A 57 11.01 5.53 -10.26
CA LYS A 57 11.49 4.63 -9.21
C LYS A 57 10.58 4.78 -8.00
N LEU A 58 9.86 3.71 -7.66
CA LEU A 58 9.09 3.69 -6.41
C LEU A 58 10.02 3.40 -5.24
N SER A 59 9.94 4.23 -4.21
CA SER A 59 10.47 3.94 -2.90
C SER A 59 9.29 3.47 -2.05
N ILE A 60 9.24 2.17 -1.78
CA ILE A 60 8.08 1.51 -1.17
C ILE A 60 8.38 1.26 0.31
N TRP A 61 7.60 1.88 1.19
CA TRP A 61 7.80 1.86 2.63
C TRP A 61 6.79 0.97 3.31
N ASP A 62 7.29 -0.10 3.95
CA ASP A 62 6.50 -1.07 4.72
C ASP A 62 6.36 -0.55 6.15
N MET A 63 5.16 -0.15 6.54
CA MET A 63 4.89 0.39 7.87
C MET A 63 4.51 -0.74 8.83
N ALA A 64 5.22 -0.82 9.97
CA ALA A 64 4.88 -1.78 11.02
C ALA A 64 3.44 -1.59 11.49
N GLY A 65 2.67 -2.69 11.50
CA GLY A 65 1.23 -2.64 11.76
C GLY A 65 0.83 -2.55 13.23
N GLN A 66 1.78 -2.62 14.16
CA GLN A 66 1.48 -2.60 15.58
C GLN A 66 1.32 -1.16 16.10
N GLU A 67 0.34 -0.98 16.99
CA GLU A 67 0.01 0.33 17.53
C GLU A 67 1.18 1.00 18.27
N ARG A 68 2.01 0.21 18.95
CA ARG A 68 3.20 0.72 19.66
C ARG A 68 4.20 1.46 18.76
N PHE A 69 4.11 1.30 17.44
CA PHE A 69 4.98 1.95 16.48
C PHE A 69 4.37 3.21 15.85
N GLN A 70 3.20 3.66 16.34
CA GLN A 70 2.48 4.79 15.74
C GLN A 70 3.33 6.07 15.65
N VAL A 71 3.98 6.44 16.74
CA VAL A 71 4.80 7.67 16.76
C VAL A 71 5.95 7.58 15.76
N MET A 72 6.59 6.42 15.67
CA MET A 72 7.65 6.17 14.70
C MET A 72 7.12 6.31 13.27
N ARG A 73 5.95 5.67 12.97
CA ARG A 73 5.35 5.72 11.63
C ARG A 73 5.09 7.15 11.18
N GLU A 74 4.53 7.96 12.06
CA GLU A 74 4.17 9.35 11.74
C GLU A 74 5.39 10.13 11.22
N GLY A 75 6.56 9.89 11.81
CA GLY A 75 7.81 10.49 11.36
C GLY A 75 8.22 10.07 9.95
N PHE A 76 7.82 8.87 9.51
CA PHE A 76 8.17 8.33 8.21
C PHE A 76 7.12 8.62 7.12
N TYR A 77 5.94 9.12 7.46
CA TYR A 77 4.93 9.43 6.45
C TYR A 77 5.29 10.63 5.58
N ARG A 78 6.07 11.56 6.09
CA ARG A 78 6.41 12.79 5.38
C ARG A 78 7.09 12.50 4.05
N GLY A 79 6.70 13.27 3.02
CA GLY A 79 7.24 13.11 1.68
C GLY A 79 6.56 12.00 0.88
N SER A 80 5.62 11.28 1.46
CA SER A 80 4.86 10.27 0.73
C SER A 80 3.91 10.90 -0.28
N LEU A 81 3.77 10.26 -1.43
CA LEU A 81 2.96 10.75 -2.55
C LEU A 81 1.72 9.92 -2.80
N ALA A 82 1.66 8.71 -2.24
CA ALA A 82 0.48 7.84 -2.28
C ALA A 82 0.57 6.80 -1.16
N ALA A 83 -0.57 6.23 -0.78
CA ALA A 83 -0.65 5.18 0.24
C ALA A 83 -1.59 4.07 -0.18
N ALA A 84 -1.24 2.83 0.15
CA ALA A 84 -2.14 1.70 0.10
C ALA A 84 -2.61 1.38 1.51
N LEU A 85 -3.92 1.25 1.68
CA LEU A 85 -4.55 0.80 2.91
C LEU A 85 -4.92 -0.67 2.70
N VAL A 86 -4.16 -1.58 3.33
CA VAL A 86 -4.28 -3.02 3.09
C VAL A 86 -5.04 -3.69 4.22
N TYR A 87 -6.01 -4.51 3.86
CA TYR A 87 -6.71 -5.39 4.80
C TYR A 87 -6.67 -6.84 4.33
N ASP A 88 -6.92 -7.74 5.26
CA ASP A 88 -6.96 -9.19 5.03
C ASP A 88 -8.41 -9.61 4.85
N LEU A 89 -8.76 -10.20 3.70
CA LEU A 89 -10.12 -10.66 3.42
C LEU A 89 -10.64 -11.68 4.43
N THR A 90 -9.75 -12.40 5.11
CA THR A 90 -10.12 -13.41 6.12
C THR A 90 -10.31 -12.82 7.52
N GLU A 91 -9.95 -11.52 7.70
CA GLU A 91 -10.01 -10.84 9.00
C GLU A 91 -10.80 -9.53 8.91
N PRO A 92 -12.13 -9.57 9.15
CA PRO A 92 -12.97 -8.36 9.02
C PRO A 92 -12.51 -7.17 9.86
N THR A 93 -11.92 -7.41 11.03
CA THR A 93 -11.41 -6.33 11.88
C THR A 93 -10.29 -5.53 11.22
N SER A 94 -9.50 -6.16 10.36
CA SER A 94 -8.44 -5.46 9.63
C SER A 94 -9.01 -4.41 8.67
N LEU A 95 -10.18 -4.64 8.11
CA LEU A 95 -10.90 -3.65 7.30
C LEU A 95 -11.42 -2.49 8.16
N GLU A 96 -12.04 -2.79 9.30
CA GLU A 96 -12.54 -1.77 10.22
C GLU A 96 -11.42 -0.85 10.68
N HIS A 97 -10.22 -1.39 10.93
CA HIS A 97 -9.06 -0.63 11.38
C HIS A 97 -8.51 0.33 10.31
N LEU A 98 -8.86 0.16 9.04
CA LEU A 98 -8.40 1.07 7.99
C LEU A 98 -8.84 2.52 8.22
N VAL A 99 -9.95 2.73 8.91
CA VAL A 99 -10.40 4.08 9.29
C VAL A 99 -9.37 4.76 10.19
N LYS A 100 -8.81 4.02 11.16
CA LYS A 100 -7.75 4.52 12.05
C LYS A 100 -6.46 4.81 11.27
N TRP A 101 -6.07 3.89 10.37
CA TRP A 101 -4.89 4.06 9.54
C TRP A 101 -4.98 5.32 8.69
N ARG A 102 -6.12 5.52 8.06
CA ARG A 102 -6.37 6.71 7.26
C ARG A 102 -6.25 7.99 8.09
N LYS A 103 -6.83 8.01 9.28
CA LYS A 103 -6.74 9.16 10.19
C LYS A 103 -5.30 9.46 10.57
N GLU A 104 -4.54 8.42 10.93
CA GLU A 104 -3.12 8.57 11.30
C GLU A 104 -2.33 9.22 10.17
N ILE A 105 -2.48 8.72 8.95
CA ILE A 105 -1.77 9.25 7.78
C ILE A 105 -2.20 10.68 7.47
N ARG A 106 -3.49 10.97 7.52
CA ARG A 106 -4.03 12.30 7.21
C ARG A 106 -3.68 13.37 8.22
N LYS A 107 -3.31 13.01 9.43
CA LYS A 107 -2.74 13.96 10.40
C LYS A 107 -1.44 14.55 9.89
N VAL A 108 -0.66 13.77 9.15
CA VAL A 108 0.65 14.19 8.62
C VAL A 108 0.51 14.76 7.21
N ILE A 109 -0.28 14.11 6.36
CA ILE A 109 -0.51 14.54 4.96
C ILE A 109 -2.02 14.53 4.68
N PRO A 110 -2.71 15.68 4.88
CA PRO A 110 -4.18 15.75 4.80
C PRO A 110 -4.78 15.35 3.45
N ASP A 111 -4.05 15.52 2.36
CA ASP A 111 -4.55 15.29 1.00
C ASP A 111 -3.85 14.14 0.28
N LEU A 112 -3.21 13.22 1.03
CA LEU A 112 -2.52 12.09 0.42
C LEU A 112 -3.49 11.18 -0.33
N PRO A 113 -3.27 10.92 -1.64
CA PRO A 113 -4.09 9.95 -2.36
C PRO A 113 -3.86 8.54 -1.85
N MET A 114 -4.92 7.76 -1.76
CA MET A 114 -4.89 6.41 -1.19
C MET A 114 -5.64 5.42 -2.08
N VAL A 115 -5.36 4.14 -1.89
CA VAL A 115 -6.11 3.04 -2.50
C VAL A 115 -6.41 2.00 -1.41
N VAL A 116 -7.59 1.40 -1.45
CA VAL A 116 -7.98 0.32 -0.54
C VAL A 116 -7.66 -1.02 -1.20
N VAL A 117 -6.92 -1.87 -0.51
CA VAL A 117 -6.42 -3.14 -1.05
C VAL A 117 -6.89 -4.30 -0.20
N ALA A 118 -7.66 -5.20 -0.81
CA ALA A 118 -8.10 -6.46 -0.21
C ALA A 118 -7.08 -7.54 -0.55
N ASN A 119 -6.28 -7.95 0.44
CA ASN A 119 -5.26 -8.97 0.23
C ASN A 119 -5.73 -10.36 0.67
N LYS A 120 -4.97 -11.38 0.31
CA LYS A 120 -5.25 -12.80 0.54
C LYS A 120 -6.46 -13.30 -0.22
N ARG A 121 -6.64 -12.81 -1.44
CA ARG A 121 -7.73 -13.22 -2.33
C ARG A 121 -7.72 -14.73 -2.57
N ASP A 122 -6.57 -15.37 -2.58
CA ASP A 122 -6.40 -16.81 -2.72
C ASP A 122 -7.11 -17.61 -1.62
N LEU A 123 -7.19 -17.04 -0.40
CA LEU A 123 -7.85 -17.70 0.74
C LEU A 123 -9.36 -17.43 0.77
N ALA A 124 -9.84 -16.46 0.02
CA ALA A 124 -11.25 -16.05 0.02
C ALA A 124 -11.72 -15.71 -1.39
N PRO A 125 -11.65 -16.66 -2.37
CA PRO A 125 -11.91 -16.35 -3.78
C PRO A 125 -13.35 -15.94 -4.06
N GLU A 126 -14.30 -16.37 -3.24
CA GLU A 126 -15.71 -16.03 -3.39
C GLU A 126 -16.17 -14.85 -2.54
N HIS A 127 -15.24 -14.21 -1.83
CA HIS A 127 -15.59 -13.07 -0.97
C HIS A 127 -16.13 -11.91 -1.82
N PRO A 128 -17.32 -11.37 -1.50
CA PRO A 128 -17.93 -10.31 -2.32
C PRO A 128 -17.24 -8.96 -2.19
N MET A 129 -16.43 -8.74 -1.17
CA MET A 129 -15.67 -7.50 -0.91
C MET A 129 -16.56 -6.24 -0.79
N LYS A 130 -17.83 -6.43 -0.44
CA LYS A 130 -18.81 -5.34 -0.40
C LYS A 130 -18.40 -4.21 0.55
N HIS A 131 -17.99 -4.56 1.77
CA HIS A 131 -17.66 -3.56 2.78
C HIS A 131 -16.37 -2.80 2.44
N GLY A 132 -15.39 -3.48 1.85
CA GLY A 132 -14.18 -2.84 1.37
C GLY A 132 -14.44 -1.85 0.25
N ARG A 133 -15.31 -2.23 -0.70
CA ARG A 133 -15.74 -1.34 -1.78
C ARG A 133 -16.53 -0.15 -1.26
N MET A 134 -17.39 -0.36 -0.25
CA MET A 134 -18.14 0.73 0.39
C MET A 134 -17.20 1.73 1.06
N LEU A 135 -16.16 1.24 1.74
CA LEU A 135 -15.16 2.11 2.35
C LEU A 135 -14.44 2.93 1.27
N ALA A 136 -14.00 2.28 0.20
CA ALA A 136 -13.31 2.95 -0.91
C ALA A 136 -14.20 4.06 -1.52
N ASP A 137 -15.47 3.78 -1.76
CA ASP A 137 -16.43 4.75 -2.28
C ASP A 137 -16.59 5.92 -1.33
N LYS A 138 -16.71 5.64 -0.03
CA LYS A 138 -16.88 6.66 1.01
C LYS A 138 -15.70 7.62 1.06
N ILE A 139 -14.49 7.12 0.90
CA ILE A 139 -13.27 7.95 0.90
C ILE A 139 -12.82 8.36 -0.50
N ARG A 140 -13.66 8.10 -1.50
CA ARG A 140 -13.46 8.49 -2.92
C ARG A 140 -12.16 7.97 -3.51
N THR A 141 -11.94 6.67 -3.37
CA THR A 141 -10.76 6.00 -3.92
C THR A 141 -11.13 4.67 -4.56
N SER A 142 -10.14 4.02 -5.17
CA SER A 142 -10.31 2.72 -5.80
C SER A 142 -10.18 1.60 -4.76
N HIS A 143 -10.79 0.47 -5.07
CA HIS A 143 -10.65 -0.78 -4.34
C HIS A 143 -10.02 -1.81 -5.26
N LEU A 144 -8.95 -2.45 -4.81
CA LEU A 144 -8.23 -3.48 -5.56
C LEU A 144 -8.18 -4.77 -4.74
N ALA A 145 -8.15 -5.90 -5.42
CA ALA A 145 -7.97 -7.21 -4.79
C ALA A 145 -6.61 -7.79 -5.18
N THR A 146 -5.91 -8.36 -4.22
CA THR A 146 -4.56 -8.91 -4.42
C THR A 146 -4.39 -10.26 -3.75
N SER A 147 -3.43 -11.03 -4.27
CA SER A 147 -2.89 -12.22 -3.60
C SER A 147 -1.37 -12.20 -3.72
N ALA A 148 -0.67 -12.01 -2.60
CA ALA A 148 0.78 -12.11 -2.58
C ALA A 148 1.25 -13.52 -2.93
N LEU A 149 0.45 -14.54 -2.58
CA LEU A 149 0.75 -15.95 -2.87
C LEU A 149 0.79 -16.22 -4.37
N THR A 150 -0.25 -15.82 -5.11
CA THR A 150 -0.38 -16.10 -6.55
C THR A 150 0.20 -14.99 -7.42
N GLY A 151 0.37 -13.79 -6.89
CA GLY A 151 0.75 -12.60 -7.63
C GLY A 151 -0.42 -11.84 -8.25
N GLU A 152 -1.65 -12.38 -8.17
CA GLU A 152 -2.84 -11.73 -8.73
C GLU A 152 -3.00 -10.30 -8.19
N GLY A 153 -3.15 -9.35 -9.12
CA GLY A 153 -3.42 -7.95 -8.78
C GLY A 153 -2.24 -7.17 -8.19
N VAL A 154 -1.11 -7.82 -7.89
CA VAL A 154 0.03 -7.17 -7.22
C VAL A 154 0.69 -6.11 -8.11
N ALA A 155 1.00 -6.45 -9.36
CA ALA A 155 1.58 -5.50 -10.30
C ALA A 155 0.65 -4.31 -10.55
N ASP A 156 -0.66 -4.57 -10.70
CA ASP A 156 -1.66 -3.52 -10.90
C ASP A 156 -1.75 -2.58 -9.70
N MET A 157 -1.66 -3.12 -8.47
CA MET A 157 -1.67 -2.32 -7.25
C MET A 157 -0.51 -1.31 -7.23
N PHE A 158 0.71 -1.77 -7.48
CA PHE A 158 1.88 -0.90 -7.45
C PHE A 158 1.93 0.07 -8.63
N ARG A 159 1.43 -0.35 -9.79
CA ARG A 159 1.27 0.56 -10.94
C ARG A 159 0.28 1.68 -10.59
N HIS A 160 -0.83 1.34 -9.98
CA HIS A 160 -1.83 2.32 -9.55
C HIS A 160 -1.25 3.32 -8.53
N LEU A 161 -0.48 2.81 -7.55
CA LEU A 161 0.23 3.67 -6.60
C LEU A 161 1.20 4.61 -7.30
N ALA A 162 1.94 4.11 -8.29
CA ALA A 162 2.87 4.93 -9.06
C ALA A 162 2.13 6.04 -9.82
N GLU A 163 1.01 5.73 -10.43
CA GLU A 163 0.18 6.71 -11.15
C GLU A 163 -0.37 7.78 -10.21
N LEU A 164 -0.86 7.39 -9.03
CA LEU A 164 -1.31 8.33 -8.00
C LEU A 164 -0.17 9.24 -7.54
N ALA A 165 1.01 8.66 -7.32
CA ALA A 165 2.18 9.40 -6.87
C ALA A 165 2.66 10.42 -7.91
N VAL A 166 2.67 10.05 -9.19
CA VAL A 166 3.02 10.95 -10.29
C VAL A 166 2.02 12.11 -10.34
N SER A 167 0.73 11.81 -10.26
CA SER A 167 -0.32 12.83 -10.28
C SER A 167 -0.20 13.80 -9.11
N LYS A 168 0.05 13.28 -7.91
CA LYS A 168 0.24 14.10 -6.70
C LYS A 168 1.45 14.99 -6.81
N ARG A 169 2.57 14.48 -7.32
CA ARG A 169 3.80 15.25 -7.50
C ARG A 169 3.59 16.43 -8.45
N ARG A 170 2.82 16.23 -9.54
CA ARG A 170 2.54 17.28 -10.52
C ARG A 170 1.65 18.40 -9.98
N SER A 171 0.78 18.07 -9.01
CA SER A 171 -0.15 19.05 -8.41
C SER A 171 0.46 19.81 -7.22
N SER A 172 1.67 19.47 -6.82
CA SER A 172 2.37 20.08 -5.67
C SER A 172 3.21 21.27 -6.09
#